data_6f74ccb771e80f5fe1b86c885f3d46f0
#
_entry.id   6f74ccb771e80f5fe1b86c885f3d46f0
#
_cell.length_a   1.000
_cell.length_b   1.000
_cell.length_c   1.000
_cell.angle_alpha   90.00
_cell.angle_beta   90.00
_cell.angle_gamma   90.00
#
_symmetry.space_group_name_H-M   'P 1'
#
loop_
_entity.id
_entity.type
_entity.pdbx_description
1 polymer ?
#
loop_
_entity_poly.entity_id
_entity_poly.type
_entity_poly.pdbx_seq_one_letter_code
_entity_poly.pdbx_strand_id
1 'polypeptide(L)'
;MRARAASPFPEPFMQYKETQMNTRGFSLVREERLSEVSGTVKLWRHDATGAELLSIVNNDENKCFGATFRTPPKDSTGVAHILEHSVLCGSEKYPVKEPFVELLKGSLQTFLNAFTFPDKTC
;
A
#
# COMPACT_ATOMS: atom_id res chain seq x y z
N MET A 1 -31.59 2.42 -38.25
CA MET A 1 -30.60 1.62 -37.53
C MET A 1 -29.21 2.22 -37.76
N ARG A 2 -28.61 2.90 -36.79
CA ARG A 2 -27.23 3.41 -36.89
C ARG A 2 -26.31 2.45 -36.14
N ALA A 3 -25.38 1.83 -36.87
CA ALA A 3 -24.36 0.99 -36.27
C ALA A 3 -23.45 1.83 -35.36
N ARG A 4 -23.26 1.39 -34.11
CA ARG A 4 -22.26 1.95 -33.18
C ARG A 4 -20.87 1.61 -33.73
N ALA A 5 -20.07 2.62 -34.00
CA ALA A 5 -18.66 2.45 -34.34
C ALA A 5 -17.94 1.77 -33.19
N ALA A 6 -17.20 0.71 -33.48
CA ALA A 6 -16.32 0.05 -32.51
C ALA A 6 -15.19 1.02 -32.09
N SER A 7 -14.91 1.07 -30.80
CA SER A 7 -13.78 1.84 -30.24
C SER A 7 -12.45 1.28 -30.78
N PRO A 8 -11.52 2.15 -31.26
CA PRO A 8 -10.24 1.69 -31.76
C PRO A 8 -9.21 1.32 -30.67
N PHE A 9 -9.60 1.39 -29.41
CA PHE A 9 -8.72 1.01 -28.30
C PHE A 9 -8.95 -0.45 -27.92
N PRO A 10 -7.87 -1.24 -27.72
CA PRO A 10 -8.01 -2.59 -27.22
C PRO A 10 -8.72 -2.57 -25.86
N GLU A 11 -9.63 -3.54 -25.67
CA GLU A 11 -10.32 -3.76 -24.40
C GLU A 11 -9.33 -3.68 -23.24
N PRO A 12 -9.66 -2.99 -22.14
CA PRO A 12 -8.70 -2.79 -21.07
C PRO A 12 -8.29 -4.11 -20.45
N PHE A 13 -7.01 -4.24 -20.35
CA PHE A 13 -6.21 -5.26 -19.72
C PHE A 13 -6.88 -5.96 -18.55
N MET A 14 -6.78 -7.30 -18.60
CA MET A 14 -7.00 -8.26 -17.52
C MET A 14 -8.33 -8.11 -16.77
N GLN A 15 -9.29 -8.89 -17.20
CA GLN A 15 -10.16 -9.55 -16.24
C GLN A 15 -9.25 -10.25 -15.23
N TYR A 16 -8.95 -9.58 -14.11
CA TYR A 16 -8.54 -10.28 -12.91
C TYR A 16 -9.70 -11.22 -12.60
N LYS A 17 -9.59 -12.49 -13.03
CA LYS A 17 -10.36 -13.54 -12.40
C LYS A 17 -10.25 -13.29 -10.92
N GLU A 18 -11.37 -13.20 -10.23
CA GLU A 18 -11.43 -13.39 -8.77
C GLU A 18 -10.91 -14.80 -8.47
N THR A 19 -9.61 -14.96 -8.62
CA THR A 19 -8.88 -16.04 -7.99
C THR A 19 -9.17 -15.80 -6.53
N GLN A 20 -9.80 -16.75 -5.85
CA GLN A 20 -10.00 -16.74 -4.40
C GLN A 20 -8.74 -16.14 -3.80
N MET A 21 -8.82 -14.86 -3.42
CA MET A 21 -7.69 -14.18 -2.81
C MET A 21 -7.42 -14.99 -1.54
N ASN A 22 -6.30 -15.71 -1.53
CA ASN A 22 -5.81 -16.27 -0.29
C ASN A 22 -5.54 -15.05 0.61
N THR A 23 -6.51 -14.74 1.42
CA THR A 23 -6.55 -13.52 2.24
C THR A 23 -5.47 -13.51 3.31
N ARG A 24 -4.73 -14.64 3.45
CA ARG A 24 -3.62 -14.79 4.41
C ARG A 24 -3.97 -14.25 5.80
N GLY A 25 -5.20 -14.54 6.26
CA GLY A 25 -5.69 -14.10 7.56
C GLY A 25 -6.31 -12.69 7.57
N PHE A 26 -6.70 -12.16 6.40
CA PHE A 26 -7.49 -10.93 6.31
C PHE A 26 -8.93 -11.23 5.95
N SER A 27 -9.86 -10.65 6.69
CA SER A 27 -11.30 -10.68 6.44
C SER A 27 -11.77 -9.37 5.82
N LEU A 28 -12.61 -9.45 4.78
CA LEU A 28 -13.22 -8.27 4.17
C LEU A 28 -14.24 -7.66 5.12
N VAL A 29 -14.05 -6.40 5.50
CA VAL A 29 -14.96 -5.66 6.37
C VAL A 29 -15.99 -4.87 5.57
N ARG A 30 -15.54 -4.23 4.48
CA ARG A 30 -16.39 -3.35 3.66
C ARG A 30 -15.84 -3.25 2.23
N GLU A 31 -16.74 -3.16 1.28
CA GLU A 31 -16.42 -2.87 -0.11
C GLU A 31 -17.39 -1.82 -0.64
N GLU A 32 -16.87 -0.79 -1.28
CA GLU A 32 -17.67 0.29 -1.88
C GLU A 32 -17.04 0.78 -3.18
N ARG A 33 -17.89 1.20 -4.09
CA ARG A 33 -17.45 1.95 -5.27
C ARG A 33 -17.57 3.45 -4.98
N LEU A 34 -16.45 4.15 -5.05
CA LEU A 34 -16.37 5.58 -4.82
C LEU A 34 -16.08 6.32 -6.12
N SER A 35 -16.92 7.30 -6.44
CA SER A 35 -16.77 8.16 -7.62
C SER A 35 -15.54 9.06 -7.51
N GLU A 36 -15.22 9.51 -6.31
CA GLU A 36 -14.11 10.41 -6.01
C GLU A 36 -12.74 9.83 -6.41
N VAL A 37 -12.57 8.52 -6.29
CA VAL A 37 -11.36 7.81 -6.71
C VAL A 37 -11.56 7.01 -8.00
N SER A 38 -12.74 7.13 -8.62
CA SER A 38 -13.13 6.40 -9.83
C SER A 38 -12.84 4.90 -9.75
N GLY A 39 -13.06 4.30 -8.57
CA GLY A 39 -12.62 2.94 -8.29
C GLY A 39 -13.40 2.22 -7.20
N THR A 40 -12.97 1.01 -6.92
CA THR A 40 -13.49 0.17 -5.84
C THR A 40 -12.55 0.23 -4.64
N VAL A 41 -13.10 0.53 -3.48
CA VAL A 41 -12.37 0.60 -2.20
C VAL A 41 -12.79 -0.60 -1.35
N LYS A 42 -11.80 -1.34 -0.84
CA LYS A 42 -12.00 -2.51 0.03
C LYS A 42 -11.25 -2.28 1.34
N LEU A 43 -11.96 -2.39 2.44
CA LEU A 43 -11.39 -2.40 3.78
C LEU A 43 -11.30 -3.84 4.29
N TRP A 44 -10.12 -4.25 4.67
CA TRP A 44 -9.82 -5.55 5.23
C TRP A 44 -9.30 -5.41 6.66
N ARG A 45 -9.51 -6.42 7.47
CA ARG A 45 -8.94 -6.51 8.82
C ARG A 45 -8.19 -7.81 8.97
N HIS A 46 -6.97 -7.75 9.48
CA HIS A 46 -6.18 -8.94 9.80
C HIS A 46 -6.71 -9.61 11.08
N ASP A 47 -7.09 -10.88 10.97
CA ASP A 47 -7.83 -11.59 12.03
C ASP A 47 -7.02 -11.72 13.33
N ALA A 48 -5.70 -11.93 13.23
CA ALA A 48 -4.85 -12.13 14.39
C ALA A 48 -4.39 -10.84 15.09
N THR A 49 -4.18 -9.74 14.34
CA THR A 49 -3.58 -8.51 14.90
C THR A 49 -4.55 -7.33 14.94
N GLY A 50 -5.68 -7.41 14.22
CA GLY A 50 -6.60 -6.30 14.04
C GLY A 50 -6.09 -5.20 13.11
N ALA A 51 -4.95 -5.40 12.45
CA ALA A 51 -4.44 -4.43 11.48
C ALA A 51 -5.44 -4.22 10.34
N GLU A 52 -5.61 -2.99 9.90
CA GLU A 52 -6.51 -2.64 8.81
C GLU A 52 -5.73 -2.41 7.53
N LEU A 53 -6.25 -2.94 6.42
CA LEU A 53 -5.73 -2.74 5.07
C LEU A 53 -6.80 -2.10 4.20
N LEU A 54 -6.51 -0.91 3.69
CA LEU A 54 -7.33 -0.25 2.68
C LEU A 54 -6.74 -0.51 1.30
N SER A 55 -7.51 -1.14 0.43
CA SER A 55 -7.15 -1.38 -0.97
C SER A 55 -8.02 -0.53 -1.87
N ILE A 56 -7.41 0.22 -2.76
CA ILE A 56 -8.10 1.04 -3.77
C ILE A 56 -7.70 0.50 -5.14
N VAL A 57 -8.70 0.08 -5.91
CA VAL A 57 -8.52 -0.43 -7.28
C VAL A 57 -9.19 0.54 -8.24
N ASN A 58 -8.40 1.22 -9.04
CA ASN A 58 -8.84 2.20 -10.04
C ASN A 58 -7.99 2.10 -11.31
N ASN A 59 -8.21 3.00 -12.26
CA ASN A 59 -7.49 3.06 -13.53
C ASN A 59 -6.22 3.92 -13.49
N ASP A 60 -5.76 4.35 -12.30
CA ASP A 60 -4.52 5.09 -12.17
C ASP A 60 -3.31 4.17 -12.43
N GLU A 61 -2.39 4.62 -13.27
CA GLU A 61 -1.15 3.88 -13.58
C GLU A 61 -0.17 3.91 -12.41
N ASN A 62 -0.25 4.92 -11.55
CA ASN A 62 0.59 5.02 -10.36
C ASN A 62 0.20 3.96 -9.33
N LYS A 63 1.21 3.38 -8.70
CA LYS A 63 1.05 2.44 -7.59
C LYS A 63 1.55 3.09 -6.32
N CYS A 64 0.72 3.06 -5.28
CA CYS A 64 1.06 3.60 -3.97
C CYS A 64 0.91 2.50 -2.92
N PHE A 65 1.88 2.43 -2.03
CA PHE A 65 1.82 1.60 -0.83
C PHE A 65 2.23 2.45 0.37
N GLY A 66 1.50 2.35 1.47
CA GLY A 66 1.82 2.99 2.73
C GLY A 66 1.51 2.07 3.91
N ALA A 67 2.36 2.10 4.92
CA ALA A 67 2.11 1.45 6.20
C ALA A 67 2.17 2.51 7.29
N THR A 68 1.14 2.58 8.13
CA THR A 68 1.04 3.57 9.21
C THR A 68 0.81 2.86 10.53
N PHE A 69 1.63 3.20 11.51
CA PHE A 69 1.56 2.66 12.87
C PHE A 69 1.27 3.78 13.86
N ARG A 70 0.39 3.51 14.81
CA ARG A 70 0.17 4.42 15.92
C ARG A 70 1.31 4.29 16.92
N THR A 71 2.12 5.35 17.07
CA THR A 71 3.33 5.36 17.90
C THR A 71 3.39 6.57 18.84
N PRO A 72 2.37 6.79 19.73
CA PRO A 72 2.41 7.89 20.68
C PRO A 72 3.60 7.69 21.62
N PRO A 73 4.48 8.70 21.77
CA PRO A 73 5.64 8.60 22.65
C PRO A 73 5.21 8.59 24.13
N LYS A 74 5.92 7.84 24.95
CA LYS A 74 5.75 7.83 26.41
C LYS A 74 6.71 8.77 27.11
N ASP A 75 7.78 9.14 26.42
CA ASP A 75 8.87 9.98 26.91
C ASP A 75 9.58 10.70 25.74
N SER A 76 10.66 11.40 26.03
CA SER A 76 11.43 12.18 25.05
C SER A 76 12.62 11.42 24.46
N THR A 77 12.65 10.09 24.53
CA THR A 77 13.78 9.27 24.05
C THR A 77 13.84 9.14 22.53
N GLY A 78 12.76 9.46 21.81
CA GLY A 78 12.70 9.37 20.35
C GLY A 78 12.67 7.94 19.82
N VAL A 79 12.25 6.97 20.63
CA VAL A 79 12.26 5.52 20.27
C VAL A 79 11.59 5.24 18.94
N ALA A 80 10.43 5.84 18.66
CA ALA A 80 9.70 5.61 17.41
C ALA A 80 10.50 6.07 16.19
N HIS A 81 11.18 7.21 16.27
CA HIS A 81 12.01 7.73 15.19
C HIS A 81 13.29 6.90 14.98
N ILE A 82 13.93 6.49 16.09
CA ILE A 82 15.10 5.60 16.01
C ILE A 82 14.70 4.26 15.37
N LEU A 83 13.55 3.71 15.75
CA LEU A 83 13.04 2.46 15.19
C LEU A 83 12.74 2.61 13.69
N GLU A 84 12.12 3.72 13.28
CA GLU A 84 11.85 4.03 11.86
C GLU A 84 13.14 3.93 11.04
N HIS A 85 14.21 4.61 11.45
CA HIS A 85 15.51 4.51 10.78
C HIS A 85 16.07 3.07 10.81
N SER A 86 15.95 2.39 11.94
CA SER A 86 16.52 1.05 12.13
C SER A 86 15.90 0.00 11.22
N VAL A 87 14.58 0.00 11.02
CA VAL A 87 13.89 -0.97 10.17
C VAL A 87 14.20 -0.79 8.69
N LEU A 88 14.69 0.37 8.28
CA LEU A 88 15.11 0.66 6.92
C LEU A 88 16.54 0.18 6.62
N CYS A 89 17.31 -0.22 7.63
CA CYS A 89 18.70 -0.66 7.48
C CYS A 89 18.86 -2.13 7.07
N GLY A 90 17.78 -2.88 6.93
CA GLY A 90 17.78 -4.29 6.53
C GLY A 90 16.90 -5.17 7.42
N SER A 91 16.81 -6.44 7.08
CA SER A 91 16.04 -7.42 7.84
C SER A 91 16.66 -8.81 7.71
N GLU A 92 16.24 -9.75 8.57
CA GLU A 92 16.66 -11.15 8.48
C GLU A 92 16.37 -11.75 7.11
N LYS A 93 15.20 -11.47 6.56
CA LYS A 93 14.78 -11.94 5.23
C LYS A 93 15.56 -11.27 4.09
N TYR A 94 15.96 -10.04 4.27
CA TYR A 94 16.70 -9.24 3.30
C TYR A 94 17.97 -8.67 3.97
N PRO A 95 19.02 -9.47 4.13
CA PRO A 95 20.23 -9.10 4.86
C PRO A 95 21.15 -8.21 3.99
N VAL A 96 20.59 -7.18 3.40
CA VAL A 96 21.29 -6.18 2.59
C VAL A 96 21.55 -4.96 3.45
N LYS A 97 22.74 -4.40 3.35
CA LYS A 97 23.06 -3.15 4.05
C LYS A 97 22.31 -1.99 3.38
N GLU A 98 21.50 -1.28 4.17
CA GLU A 98 20.76 -0.08 3.74
C GLU A 98 19.92 -0.27 2.47
N PRO A 99 19.02 -1.29 2.41
CA PRO A 99 18.23 -1.58 1.21
C PRO A 99 17.39 -0.39 0.76
N PHE A 100 16.94 0.45 1.66
CA PHE A 100 16.19 1.66 1.36
C PHE A 100 17.02 2.65 0.52
N VAL A 101 18.26 2.89 0.90
CA VAL A 101 19.18 3.78 0.17
C VAL A 101 19.53 3.22 -1.20
N GLU A 102 19.74 1.92 -1.30
CA GLU A 102 20.03 1.26 -2.58
C GLU A 102 18.82 1.31 -3.55
N LEU A 103 17.61 1.16 -3.03
CA LEU A 103 16.38 1.35 -3.82
C LEU A 103 16.23 2.79 -4.32
N LEU A 104 16.52 3.79 -3.48
CA LEU A 104 16.49 5.20 -3.88
C LEU A 104 17.48 5.50 -5.01
N LYS A 105 18.69 4.95 -4.93
CA LYS A 105 19.72 5.13 -5.99
C LYS A 105 19.35 4.44 -7.30
N GLY A 106 18.70 3.28 -7.23
CA GLY A 106 18.37 2.47 -8.40
C GLY A 106 17.05 2.82 -9.07
N SER A 107 16.19 3.62 -8.46
CA SER A 107 14.84 3.89 -8.95
C SER A 107 14.68 5.31 -9.47
N LEU A 108 14.41 5.45 -10.78
CA LEU A 108 14.21 6.75 -11.42
C LEU A 108 12.80 7.33 -11.24
N GLN A 109 11.82 6.50 -10.93
CA GLN A 109 10.39 6.88 -10.89
C GLN A 109 9.66 6.45 -9.62
N THR A 110 10.38 5.92 -8.62
CA THR A 110 9.79 5.49 -7.37
C THR A 110 10.12 6.48 -6.27
N PHE A 111 9.11 7.10 -5.68
CA PHE A 111 9.26 7.87 -4.46
C PHE A 111 9.17 6.94 -3.26
N LEU A 112 10.19 6.97 -2.41
CA LEU A 112 10.25 6.23 -1.15
C LEU A 112 10.52 7.23 -0.03
N ASN A 113 9.78 7.14 1.06
CA ASN A 113 10.02 7.95 2.25
C ASN A 113 9.49 7.28 3.51
N ALA A 114 9.95 7.73 4.67
CA ALA A 114 9.42 7.38 5.98
C ALA A 114 9.31 8.63 6.84
N PHE A 115 8.36 8.65 7.77
CA PHE A 115 8.07 9.81 8.61
C PHE A 115 7.66 9.37 10.00
N THR A 116 8.22 10.02 11.02
CA THR A 116 7.74 9.92 12.39
C THR A 116 7.11 11.25 12.82
N PHE A 117 5.84 11.19 13.13
CA PHE A 117 5.03 12.28 13.66
C PHE A 117 4.85 12.12 15.18
N PRO A 118 4.25 13.10 15.87
CA PRO A 118 4.06 13.02 17.32
C PRO A 118 3.27 11.80 17.81
N ASP A 119 2.41 11.22 16.99
CA ASP A 119 1.50 10.13 17.38
C ASP A 119 1.51 8.93 16.43
N LYS A 120 2.26 9.01 15.33
CA LYS A 120 2.29 7.95 14.31
C LYS A 120 3.62 7.91 13.58
N THR A 121 3.94 6.74 13.04
CA THR A 121 5.08 6.48 12.14
C THR A 121 4.57 5.86 10.84
N CYS A 122 5.00 6.40 9.71
CA CYS A 122 4.58 5.97 8.37
C CYS A 122 5.77 5.50 7.56
#